data_89d23e0b22f8fdeba3a5f8eee3984928
#
_entry.id   89d23e0b22f8fdeba3a5f8eee3984928
#
_cell.length_a   1.000
_cell.length_b   1.000
_cell.length_c   1.000
_cell.angle_alpha   90.00
_cell.angle_beta   90.00
_cell.angle_gamma   90.00
#
_symmetry.space_group_name_H-M   'P 1'
#
loop_
_entity.id
_entity.type
_entity.pdbx_description
1 polymer ?
#
loop_
_entity_poly.entity_id
_entity_poly.type
_entity_poly.pdbx_seq_one_letter_code
_entity_poly.pdbx_strand_id
1 'polypeptide(L)'
;MHNTRVTERKLRKKIKQECNFNLFFNTFGNNCQRYKSYPLKVKIMPTIHTVYQGELRTQLTHVASGQQIITDAPVDNQGKGKAISPTDMLSASLGSCMLTIMGIAARTHGININDVELTITKHMVANPRKIGKIEVVFSNFPDQLDAHQKLLLEKAAKTCPVALSLHPDLEQIFQFNW
;
A
#
# COMPACT_ATOMS: atom_id res chain seq x y z
N MET A 1 29.92 1.39 -24.71
CA MET A 1 29.95 2.47 -23.69
C MET A 1 29.38 3.81 -24.18
N HIS A 2 28.37 3.81 -25.08
CA HIS A 2 27.86 5.08 -25.69
C HIS A 2 26.40 5.41 -25.35
N ASN A 3 25.70 4.57 -24.59
CA ASN A 3 24.23 4.70 -24.39
C ASN A 3 23.80 5.35 -23.07
N THR A 4 24.70 5.53 -22.12
CA THR A 4 24.37 6.10 -20.78
C THR A 4 24.31 7.63 -20.76
N ARG A 5 25.06 8.31 -21.63
CA ARG A 5 25.09 9.81 -21.66
C ARG A 5 23.86 10.45 -22.29
N VAL A 6 23.19 9.72 -23.19
CA VAL A 6 21.96 10.23 -23.86
C VAL A 6 20.77 10.21 -22.92
N THR A 7 20.68 9.21 -22.07
CA THR A 7 19.61 9.05 -21.08
C THR A 7 19.69 10.11 -19.96
N GLU A 8 20.91 10.42 -19.51
CA GLU A 8 21.10 11.46 -18.48
C GLU A 8 20.76 12.88 -18.99
N ARG A 9 21.07 13.19 -20.25
CA ARG A 9 20.70 14.49 -20.84
C ARG A 9 19.18 14.66 -21.02
N LYS A 10 18.46 13.59 -21.36
CA LYS A 10 16.99 13.61 -21.46
C LYS A 10 16.34 13.78 -20.09
N LEU A 11 16.86 13.10 -19.06
CA LEU A 11 16.37 13.21 -17.69
C LEU A 11 16.59 14.63 -17.12
N ARG A 12 17.77 15.22 -17.34
CA ARG A 12 18.07 16.60 -16.90
C ARG A 12 17.20 17.66 -17.59
N LYS A 13 16.82 17.46 -18.87
CA LYS A 13 15.88 18.35 -19.56
C LYS A 13 14.46 18.23 -18.99
N LYS A 14 14.00 17.01 -18.65
CA LYS A 14 12.68 16.79 -18.07
C LYS A 14 12.56 17.41 -16.68
N ILE A 15 13.57 17.25 -15.83
CA ILE A 15 13.62 17.86 -14.47
C ILE A 15 13.64 19.39 -14.55
N LYS A 16 14.35 20.01 -15.53
CA LYS A 16 14.30 21.46 -15.72
C LYS A 16 12.93 21.98 -16.19
N GLN A 17 12.19 21.18 -16.92
CA GLN A 17 10.86 21.55 -17.43
C GLN A 17 9.80 21.45 -16.31
N GLU A 18 9.95 20.51 -15.38
CA GLU A 18 9.07 20.40 -14.21
C GLU A 18 9.32 21.48 -13.15
N CYS A 19 10.55 21.96 -13.01
CA CYS A 19 10.86 23.10 -12.14
C CYS A 19 10.29 24.44 -12.63
N ASN A 20 10.03 24.60 -13.93
CA ASN A 20 9.44 25.83 -14.48
C ASN A 20 7.91 25.92 -14.35
N PHE A 21 7.23 24.84 -13.92
CA PHE A 21 5.77 24.83 -13.73
C PHE A 21 5.33 25.37 -12.35
N ASN A 22 6.27 25.59 -11.42
CA ASN A 22 5.98 26.11 -10.07
C ASN A 22 6.12 27.64 -9.92
N LEU A 23 5.98 28.39 -11.00
CA LEU A 23 6.09 29.88 -11.01
C LEU A 23 4.74 30.58 -10.78
N PHE A 24 3.76 29.92 -10.12
CA PHE A 24 2.45 30.55 -9.85
C PHE A 24 2.05 30.66 -8.37
N PHE A 25 3.01 30.52 -7.45
CA PHE A 25 2.80 30.89 -6.04
C PHE A 25 3.93 31.76 -5.53
N ASN A 26 3.90 33.02 -5.96
CA ASN A 26 4.74 34.07 -5.39
C ASN A 26 3.91 34.85 -4.37
N THR A 27 4.02 34.49 -3.11
CA THR A 27 3.91 35.40 -1.96
C THR A 27 4.44 34.69 -0.73
N PHE A 28 5.74 34.81 -0.49
CA PHE A 28 6.42 34.93 0.82
C PHE A 28 7.93 34.80 0.64
N GLY A 29 8.60 35.93 0.86
CA GLY A 29 9.93 36.12 1.39
C GLY A 29 11.13 35.31 0.85
N ASN A 30 12.03 36.03 0.16
CA ASN A 30 13.43 35.69 -0.13
C ASN A 30 14.12 34.79 0.92
N ASN A 31 14.26 33.50 0.64
CA ASN A 31 15.31 32.66 1.21
C ASN A 31 15.54 31.38 0.36
N CYS A 32 15.73 31.57 -0.93
CA CYS A 32 16.15 30.49 -1.84
C CYS A 32 17.68 30.48 -2.01
N GLN A 33 18.43 30.48 -0.91
CA GLN A 33 19.86 30.26 -0.93
C GLN A 33 20.23 29.22 0.11
N ARG A 34 20.56 28.06 -0.36
CA ARG A 34 21.35 26.99 0.27
C ARG A 34 20.73 25.59 0.29
N TYR A 35 20.10 25.17 -0.80
CA TYR A 35 20.11 23.74 -1.05
C TYR A 35 21.32 23.42 -1.94
N LYS A 36 22.47 23.17 -1.30
CA LYS A 36 23.55 22.42 -1.94
C LYS A 36 22.94 21.11 -2.39
N SER A 37 22.87 20.91 -3.71
CA SER A 37 22.51 19.65 -4.33
C SER A 37 23.49 18.58 -3.86
N TYR A 38 23.15 17.85 -2.82
CA TYR A 38 23.77 16.57 -2.55
C TYR A 38 23.26 15.62 -3.66
N PRO A 39 24.13 15.08 -4.51
CA PRO A 39 23.76 13.98 -5.37
C PRO A 39 23.68 12.72 -4.50
N LEU A 40 22.64 12.61 -3.67
CA LEU A 40 22.26 11.33 -3.13
C LEU A 40 21.87 10.47 -4.33
N LYS A 41 22.83 9.69 -4.84
CA LYS A 41 22.52 8.51 -5.63
C LYS A 41 21.77 7.56 -4.70
N VAL A 42 20.48 7.82 -4.50
CA VAL A 42 19.60 6.86 -3.84
C VAL A 42 19.63 5.65 -4.75
N LYS A 43 20.38 4.62 -4.35
CA LYS A 43 20.33 3.32 -5.02
C LYS A 43 18.96 2.76 -4.69
N ILE A 44 17.99 2.99 -5.60
CA ILE A 44 16.66 2.41 -5.48
C ILE A 44 16.85 0.91 -5.61
N MET A 45 16.78 0.22 -4.49
CA MET A 45 16.78 -1.24 -4.46
C MET A 45 15.33 -1.73 -4.69
N PRO A 46 15.14 -2.78 -5.50
CA PRO A 46 13.81 -3.36 -5.64
C PRO A 46 13.31 -3.87 -4.29
N THR A 47 12.04 -3.69 -4.01
CA THR A 47 11.41 -4.18 -2.77
C THR A 47 11.06 -5.66 -2.88
N ILE A 48 10.54 -6.06 -4.03
CA ILE A 48 10.08 -7.43 -4.33
C ILE A 48 10.73 -7.90 -5.62
N HIS A 49 11.18 -9.14 -5.63
CA HIS A 49 11.56 -9.89 -6.82
C HIS A 49 10.54 -10.99 -7.06
N THR A 50 10.01 -11.10 -8.27
CA THR A 50 8.96 -12.07 -8.60
C THR A 50 9.39 -12.95 -9.77
N VAL A 51 9.17 -14.25 -9.64
CA VAL A 51 9.45 -15.25 -10.67
C VAL A 51 8.15 -15.96 -11.05
N TYR A 52 7.87 -16.07 -12.33
CA TYR A 52 6.80 -16.91 -12.85
C TYR A 52 7.27 -18.38 -12.90
N GLN A 53 6.58 -19.26 -12.20
CA GLN A 53 6.95 -20.68 -12.07
C GLN A 53 6.21 -21.59 -13.06
N GLY A 54 5.47 -21.02 -14.01
CA GLY A 54 4.61 -21.77 -14.91
C GLY A 54 3.23 -22.03 -14.30
N GLU A 55 2.30 -22.51 -15.13
CA GLU A 55 0.94 -22.91 -14.74
C GLU A 55 0.19 -21.88 -13.88
N LEU A 56 0.33 -20.60 -14.22
CA LEU A 56 -0.29 -19.44 -13.56
C LEU A 56 0.11 -19.26 -12.09
N ARG A 57 1.31 -19.75 -11.73
CA ARG A 57 1.92 -19.60 -10.41
C ARG A 57 3.06 -18.60 -10.43
N THR A 58 3.16 -17.77 -9.39
CA THR A 58 4.31 -16.90 -9.16
C THR A 58 4.89 -17.09 -7.78
N GLN A 59 6.19 -16.83 -7.64
CA GLN A 59 6.90 -16.76 -6.37
C GLN A 59 7.44 -15.36 -6.19
N LEU A 60 7.05 -14.70 -5.11
CA LEU A 60 7.54 -13.39 -4.71
C LEU A 60 8.57 -13.56 -3.61
N THR A 61 9.66 -12.81 -3.69
CA THR A 61 10.68 -12.73 -2.64
C THR A 61 10.81 -11.28 -2.17
N HIS A 62 10.60 -11.02 -0.89
CA HIS A 62 10.90 -9.73 -0.30
C HIS A 62 12.41 -9.57 -0.18
N VAL A 63 12.99 -8.63 -0.92
CA VAL A 63 14.44 -8.51 -1.09
C VAL A 63 15.17 -8.27 0.23
N ALA A 64 14.59 -7.47 1.13
CA ALA A 64 15.24 -7.12 2.39
C ALA A 64 15.25 -8.26 3.42
N SER A 65 14.15 -9.06 3.52
CA SER A 65 14.04 -10.14 4.53
C SER A 65 14.29 -11.54 3.97
N GLY A 66 14.30 -11.71 2.64
CA GLY A 66 14.35 -13.02 2.00
C GLY A 66 13.05 -13.83 2.10
N GLN A 67 12.00 -13.30 2.72
CA GLN A 67 10.74 -14.00 2.89
C GLN A 67 10.04 -14.22 1.55
N GLN A 68 9.44 -15.39 1.38
CA GLN A 68 8.83 -15.80 0.11
C GLN A 68 7.32 -16.06 0.28
N ILE A 69 6.57 -15.68 -0.74
CA ILE A 69 5.13 -15.91 -0.87
C ILE A 69 4.88 -16.52 -2.26
N ILE A 70 4.05 -17.56 -2.30
CA ILE A 70 3.58 -18.16 -3.55
C ILE A 70 2.16 -17.65 -3.83
N THR A 71 1.88 -17.31 -5.09
CA THR A 71 0.52 -17.00 -5.54
C THR A 71 0.10 -17.92 -6.67
N ASP A 72 -1.18 -18.25 -6.69
CA ASP A 72 -1.84 -18.97 -7.80
C ASP A 72 -2.95 -18.11 -8.41
N ALA A 73 -3.20 -18.28 -9.70
CA ALA A 73 -4.46 -17.83 -10.25
C ALA A 73 -5.61 -18.64 -9.59
N PRO A 74 -6.76 -17.99 -9.28
CA PRO A 74 -7.89 -18.69 -8.69
C PRO A 74 -8.56 -19.64 -9.72
N VAL A 75 -9.34 -20.59 -9.22
CA VAL A 75 -9.97 -21.64 -10.05
C VAL A 75 -10.91 -21.02 -11.10
N ASP A 76 -11.66 -19.97 -10.76
CA ASP A 76 -12.54 -19.23 -11.66
C ASP A 76 -11.79 -18.43 -12.74
N ASN A 77 -10.45 -18.42 -12.69
CA ASN A 77 -9.56 -17.79 -13.67
C ASN A 77 -8.48 -18.76 -14.16
N GLN A 78 -8.86 -20.01 -14.43
CA GLN A 78 -8.03 -21.09 -15.01
C GLN A 78 -6.85 -21.52 -14.13
N GLY A 79 -6.78 -21.08 -12.90
CA GLY A 79 -5.70 -21.40 -11.98
C GLY A 79 -5.96 -22.65 -11.12
N LYS A 80 -4.94 -23.07 -10.38
CA LYS A 80 -5.04 -24.21 -9.46
C LYS A 80 -5.72 -23.86 -8.13
N GLY A 81 -5.72 -22.58 -7.73
CA GLY A 81 -6.30 -22.13 -6.47
C GLY A 81 -5.68 -22.75 -5.22
N LYS A 82 -4.43 -23.23 -5.28
CA LYS A 82 -3.74 -23.90 -4.16
C LYS A 82 -2.97 -22.93 -3.26
N ALA A 83 -2.89 -21.67 -3.65
CA ALA A 83 -2.29 -20.59 -2.89
C ALA A 83 -3.13 -19.33 -3.00
N ILE A 84 -2.82 -18.33 -2.19
CA ILE A 84 -3.46 -17.00 -2.23
C ILE A 84 -3.35 -16.42 -3.65
N SER A 85 -4.45 -15.85 -4.19
CA SER A 85 -4.36 -15.17 -5.47
C SER A 85 -3.74 -13.76 -5.34
N PRO A 86 -3.20 -13.17 -6.42
CA PRO A 86 -2.72 -11.77 -6.38
C PRO A 86 -3.78 -10.76 -5.92
N THR A 87 -5.06 -10.99 -6.27
CA THR A 87 -6.17 -10.14 -5.84
C THR A 87 -6.55 -10.38 -4.36
N ASP A 88 -6.42 -11.60 -3.84
CA ASP A 88 -6.54 -11.85 -2.39
C ASP A 88 -5.42 -11.18 -1.62
N MET A 89 -4.19 -11.22 -2.15
CA MET A 89 -3.04 -10.58 -1.53
C MET A 89 -3.21 -9.05 -1.45
N LEU A 90 -3.78 -8.41 -2.49
CA LEU A 90 -4.10 -6.98 -2.44
C LEU A 90 -5.10 -6.68 -1.32
N SER A 91 -6.15 -7.48 -1.20
CA SER A 91 -7.16 -7.32 -0.15
C SER A 91 -6.56 -7.59 1.24
N ALA A 92 -5.74 -8.62 1.38
CA ALA A 92 -5.03 -8.94 2.62
C ALA A 92 -4.06 -7.82 3.03
N SER A 93 -3.39 -7.19 2.07
CA SER A 93 -2.49 -6.05 2.34
C SER A 93 -3.25 -4.85 2.90
N LEU A 94 -4.48 -4.59 2.43
CA LEU A 94 -5.34 -3.55 2.98
C LEU A 94 -5.63 -3.80 4.46
N GLY A 95 -6.17 -4.97 4.81
CA GLY A 95 -6.50 -5.30 6.20
C GLY A 95 -5.28 -5.32 7.12
N SER A 96 -4.18 -5.93 6.68
CA SER A 96 -2.93 -5.94 7.44
C SER A 96 -2.40 -4.53 7.70
N CYS A 97 -2.47 -3.64 6.70
CA CYS A 97 -2.07 -2.24 6.86
C CYS A 97 -2.98 -1.51 7.85
N MET A 98 -4.30 -1.72 7.77
CA MET A 98 -5.27 -1.13 8.71
C MET A 98 -4.97 -1.54 10.15
N LEU A 99 -4.79 -2.84 10.43
CA LEU A 99 -4.41 -3.33 11.77
C LEU A 99 -3.07 -2.75 12.24
N THR A 100 -2.09 -2.63 11.35
CA THR A 100 -0.78 -2.05 11.70
C THR A 100 -0.91 -0.60 12.14
N ILE A 101 -1.67 0.22 11.39
CA ILE A 101 -1.87 1.64 11.74
C ILE A 101 -2.70 1.78 13.02
N MET A 102 -3.73 0.92 13.21
CA MET A 102 -4.45 0.83 14.49
C MET A 102 -3.51 0.47 15.64
N GLY A 103 -2.63 -0.52 15.45
CA GLY A 103 -1.63 -0.93 16.45
C GLY A 103 -0.66 0.18 16.84
N ILE A 104 -0.23 0.99 15.88
CA ILE A 104 0.61 2.17 16.14
C ILE A 104 -0.16 3.20 17.00
N ALA A 105 -1.41 3.50 16.64
CA ALA A 105 -2.26 4.42 17.40
C ALA A 105 -2.55 3.88 18.82
N ALA A 106 -2.91 2.62 18.93
CA ALA A 106 -3.16 1.95 20.20
C ALA A 106 -1.93 2.02 21.12
N ARG A 107 -0.75 1.66 20.62
CA ARG A 107 0.50 1.73 21.37
C ARG A 107 0.80 3.15 21.85
N THR A 108 0.58 4.17 21.04
CA THR A 108 0.81 5.57 21.39
C THR A 108 -0.08 6.04 22.53
N HIS A 109 -1.29 5.48 22.65
CA HIS A 109 -2.30 5.87 23.64
C HIS A 109 -2.46 4.86 24.80
N GLY A 110 -1.56 3.87 24.90
CA GLY A 110 -1.62 2.86 25.96
C GLY A 110 -2.84 1.92 25.87
N ILE A 111 -3.41 1.77 24.68
CA ILE A 111 -4.55 0.87 24.42
C ILE A 111 -4.01 -0.51 24.03
N ASN A 112 -4.52 -1.57 24.66
CA ASN A 112 -4.22 -2.93 24.22
C ASN A 112 -5.26 -3.38 23.19
N ILE A 113 -4.80 -3.76 22.00
CA ILE A 113 -5.62 -4.35 20.93
C ILE A 113 -5.06 -5.68 20.46
N ASN A 114 -4.33 -6.37 21.34
CA ASN A 114 -3.91 -7.75 21.05
C ASN A 114 -5.16 -8.60 20.80
N ASP A 115 -5.01 -9.58 19.94
CA ASP A 115 -6.06 -10.52 19.55
C ASP A 115 -7.24 -9.92 18.75
N VAL A 116 -7.21 -8.63 18.39
CA VAL A 116 -8.17 -8.08 17.42
C VAL A 116 -8.00 -8.80 16.10
N GLU A 117 -9.09 -9.34 15.61
CA GLU A 117 -9.16 -10.09 14.35
C GLU A 117 -9.82 -9.27 13.26
N LEU A 118 -9.54 -9.62 12.02
CA LEU A 118 -10.31 -9.11 10.89
C LEU A 118 -10.60 -10.21 9.87
N THR A 119 -11.77 -10.09 9.26
CA THR A 119 -12.18 -10.88 8.11
C THR A 119 -12.29 -9.98 6.90
N ILE A 120 -11.77 -10.45 5.76
CA ILE A 120 -11.75 -9.67 4.52
C ILE A 120 -12.50 -10.43 3.45
N THR A 121 -13.44 -9.75 2.79
CA THR A 121 -14.15 -10.27 1.62
C THR A 121 -13.92 -9.34 0.43
N LYS A 122 -13.39 -9.89 -0.66
CA LYS A 122 -13.28 -9.18 -1.92
C LYS A 122 -14.42 -9.54 -2.87
N HIS A 123 -14.90 -8.57 -3.61
CA HIS A 123 -15.91 -8.75 -4.65
C HIS A 123 -15.32 -8.36 -6.00
N MET A 124 -15.38 -9.30 -6.94
CA MET A 124 -14.88 -9.06 -8.29
C MET A 124 -16.02 -8.56 -9.19
N VAL A 125 -15.69 -7.63 -10.10
CA VAL A 125 -16.57 -7.24 -11.22
C VAL A 125 -16.01 -7.76 -12.55
N ALA A 126 -16.87 -7.90 -13.55
CA ALA A 126 -16.51 -8.64 -14.77
C ALA A 126 -15.91 -7.77 -15.89
N ASN A 127 -16.48 -6.61 -16.19
CA ASN A 127 -16.14 -5.82 -17.39
C ASN A 127 -15.72 -4.37 -17.01
N PRO A 128 -14.42 -4.08 -16.89
CA PRO A 128 -13.30 -5.02 -16.93
C PRO A 128 -13.21 -5.86 -15.64
N ARG A 129 -12.57 -7.05 -15.70
CA ARG A 129 -12.35 -7.87 -14.49
C ARG A 129 -11.41 -7.13 -13.53
N LYS A 130 -11.95 -6.66 -12.41
CA LYS A 130 -11.22 -5.98 -11.34
C LYS A 130 -11.87 -6.24 -9.97
N ILE A 131 -11.17 -5.90 -8.91
CA ILE A 131 -11.81 -5.82 -7.60
C ILE A 131 -12.71 -4.58 -7.61
N GLY A 132 -14.01 -4.76 -7.42
CA GLY A 132 -14.99 -3.67 -7.34
C GLY A 132 -15.25 -3.22 -5.91
N LYS A 133 -15.18 -4.16 -4.95
CA LYS A 133 -15.43 -3.88 -3.54
C LYS A 133 -14.56 -4.74 -2.64
N ILE A 134 -14.12 -4.20 -1.50
CA ILE A 134 -13.47 -4.92 -0.41
C ILE A 134 -14.22 -4.59 0.88
N GLU A 135 -14.66 -5.62 1.58
CA GLU A 135 -15.28 -5.52 2.91
C GLU A 135 -14.27 -6.02 3.95
N VAL A 136 -14.05 -5.24 4.98
CA VAL A 136 -13.19 -5.56 6.11
C VAL A 136 -14.01 -5.46 7.39
N VAL A 137 -14.17 -6.57 8.08
CA VAL A 137 -14.90 -6.66 9.35
C VAL A 137 -13.90 -6.91 10.47
N PHE A 138 -13.82 -5.99 11.40
CA PHE A 138 -13.01 -6.10 12.62
C PHE A 138 -13.84 -6.67 13.76
N SER A 139 -13.25 -7.56 14.54
CA SER A 139 -13.88 -8.25 15.67
C SER A 139 -12.87 -8.53 16.77
N ASN A 140 -13.39 -9.11 17.86
CA ASN A 140 -12.59 -9.50 19.02
C ASN A 140 -11.85 -8.31 19.67
N PHE A 141 -12.54 -7.17 19.74
CA PHE A 141 -12.02 -6.01 20.47
C PHE A 141 -12.14 -6.22 21.99
N PRO A 142 -11.24 -5.60 22.78
CA PRO A 142 -11.40 -5.58 24.24
C PRO A 142 -12.69 -4.87 24.67
N ASP A 143 -13.42 -5.45 25.63
CA ASP A 143 -14.69 -4.90 26.15
C ASP A 143 -14.56 -3.51 26.79
N GLN A 144 -13.34 -3.13 27.21
CA GLN A 144 -13.08 -1.95 28.06
C GLN A 144 -12.81 -0.66 27.27
N LEU A 145 -12.96 -0.69 25.93
CA LEU A 145 -12.72 0.48 25.10
C LEU A 145 -13.81 1.53 25.26
N ASP A 146 -13.42 2.75 25.63
CA ASP A 146 -14.33 3.88 25.65
C ASP A 146 -14.65 4.44 24.25
N ALA A 147 -15.62 5.33 24.14
CA ALA A 147 -16.06 5.89 22.87
C ALA A 147 -14.94 6.69 22.14
N HIS A 148 -14.07 7.35 22.90
CA HIS A 148 -12.94 8.11 22.33
C HIS A 148 -11.88 7.16 21.75
N GLN A 149 -11.55 6.10 22.47
CA GLN A 149 -10.61 5.07 22.02
C GLN A 149 -11.12 4.37 20.75
N LYS A 150 -12.41 3.99 20.72
CA LYS A 150 -13.05 3.41 19.53
C LYS A 150 -12.92 4.34 18.31
N LEU A 151 -13.27 5.61 18.47
CA LEU A 151 -13.17 6.60 17.40
C LEU A 151 -11.72 6.81 16.92
N LEU A 152 -10.76 6.81 17.85
CA LEU A 152 -9.34 6.93 17.53
C LEU A 152 -8.86 5.74 16.67
N LEU A 153 -9.20 4.53 17.06
CA LEU A 153 -8.82 3.30 16.34
C LEU A 153 -9.46 3.24 14.95
N GLU A 154 -10.75 3.60 14.84
CA GLU A 154 -11.41 3.67 13.53
C GLU A 154 -10.74 4.67 12.58
N LYS A 155 -10.46 5.89 13.06
CA LYS A 155 -9.78 6.91 12.26
C LYS A 155 -8.41 6.42 11.80
N ALA A 156 -7.65 5.80 12.69
CA ALA A 156 -6.36 5.24 12.37
C ALA A 156 -6.46 4.19 11.26
N ALA A 157 -7.36 3.21 11.39
CA ALA A 157 -7.57 2.18 10.37
C ALA A 157 -7.91 2.76 9.00
N LYS A 158 -8.85 3.72 8.95
CA LYS A 158 -9.34 4.34 7.71
C LYS A 158 -8.29 5.20 6.99
N THR A 159 -7.22 5.60 7.67
CA THR A 159 -6.14 6.45 7.10
C THR A 159 -4.89 5.65 6.76
N CYS A 160 -4.98 4.32 6.66
CA CYS A 160 -3.82 3.51 6.32
C CYS A 160 -3.34 3.79 4.88
N PRO A 161 -2.02 3.79 4.63
CA PRO A 161 -1.45 4.08 3.31
C PRO A 161 -2.01 3.20 2.18
N VAL A 162 -2.29 1.93 2.43
CA VAL A 162 -2.86 1.04 1.40
C VAL A 162 -4.27 1.51 1.03
N ALA A 163 -5.15 1.81 2.00
CA ALA A 163 -6.50 2.32 1.73
C ALA A 163 -6.47 3.59 0.87
N LEU A 164 -5.55 4.51 1.18
CA LEU A 164 -5.38 5.76 0.44
C LEU A 164 -4.76 5.58 -0.95
N SER A 165 -4.11 4.45 -1.22
CA SER A 165 -3.46 4.15 -2.49
C SER A 165 -4.34 3.36 -3.47
N LEU A 166 -5.50 2.87 -3.03
CA LEU A 166 -6.43 2.15 -3.89
C LEU A 166 -7.18 3.12 -4.82
N HIS A 167 -7.62 2.59 -5.98
CA HIS A 167 -8.38 3.39 -6.93
C HIS A 167 -9.68 3.91 -6.30
N PRO A 168 -10.09 5.16 -6.56
CA PRO A 168 -11.32 5.74 -5.98
C PRO A 168 -12.60 4.95 -6.29
N ASP A 169 -12.66 4.28 -7.47
CA ASP A 169 -13.81 3.45 -7.85
C ASP A 169 -13.88 2.11 -7.09
N LEU A 170 -12.83 1.76 -6.32
CA LEU A 170 -12.86 0.57 -5.49
C LEU A 170 -13.58 0.90 -4.20
N GLU A 171 -14.77 0.34 -4.04
CA GLU A 171 -15.57 0.52 -2.84
C GLU A 171 -14.89 -0.17 -1.65
N GLN A 172 -14.67 0.57 -0.57
CA GLN A 172 -14.08 0.08 0.68
C GLN A 172 -15.11 0.17 1.79
N ILE A 173 -15.54 -0.97 2.33
CA ILE A 173 -16.50 -1.04 3.44
C ILE A 173 -15.77 -1.53 4.68
N PHE A 174 -15.85 -0.77 5.77
CA PHE A 174 -15.22 -1.10 7.05
C PHE A 174 -16.28 -1.19 8.14
N GLN A 175 -16.36 -2.34 8.78
CA GLN A 175 -17.24 -2.62 9.91
C GLN A 175 -16.40 -2.93 11.15
N PHE A 176 -16.76 -2.33 12.28
CA PHE A 176 -16.10 -2.52 13.55
C PHE A 176 -17.11 -3.08 14.56
N ASN A 177 -16.94 -4.35 14.92
CA ASN A 177 -17.78 -5.06 15.89
C ASN A 177 -17.13 -4.91 17.28
N TRP A 178 -17.47 -3.82 17.94
CA TRP A 178 -16.97 -3.46 19.27
C TRP A 178 -17.53 -4.34 20.37
#